data_42b49ae2c3398b742126a7c948f5d121
#
_entry.id   42b49ae2c3398b742126a7c948f5d121
#
_cell.length_a   1.000
_cell.length_b   1.000
_cell.length_c   1.000
_cell.angle_alpha   90.00
_cell.angle_beta   90.00
_cell.angle_gamma   90.00
#
_symmetry.space_group_name_H-M   'P 1'
#
loop_
_entity.id
_entity.type
_entity.pdbx_description
1 polymer ?
#
loop_
_entity_poly.entity_id
_entity_poly.type
_entity_poly.pdbx_seq_one_letter_code
_entity_poly.pdbx_strand_id
1 'polypeptide(L)'
;KELFGLVFKPLPQGTVPVYHPDVSVWEVSDLAGRHVGLWYFDPYARVGKQSGAWMNAYRDQERFDGEVTTIVSNNANFVKGKPGEPLLISWDDAVTLFHEFGHALHGLASDVSYPSLAGTNVARDYVEFPSQLLEHWLPTKEVLERYAVHYQTGEPIPAALVAKVERAKTFNQGFATVEYLSGALIDMKLHLA
;
A
#
# COMPACT_ATOMS: atom_id res chain seq x y z
N LYS A 1 -12.77 4.29 4.81
CA LYS A 1 -13.86 5.23 5.04
C LYS A 1 -13.70 5.94 6.39
N GLU A 2 -13.55 5.18 7.48
CA GLU A 2 -13.49 5.71 8.86
C GLU A 2 -12.29 6.64 9.09
N LEU A 3 -11.11 6.33 8.54
CA LEU A 3 -9.89 7.11 8.76
C LEU A 3 -9.78 8.34 7.83
N PHE A 4 -10.12 8.16 6.56
CA PHE A 4 -9.79 9.17 5.53
C PHE A 4 -11.03 9.74 4.81
N GLY A 5 -12.24 9.33 5.20
CA GLY A 5 -13.45 9.77 4.51
C GLY A 5 -13.59 9.32 3.07
N LEU A 6 -12.75 8.39 2.60
CA LEU A 6 -12.79 7.87 1.24
C LEU A 6 -13.65 6.62 1.14
N VAL A 7 -14.40 6.52 0.06
CA VAL A 7 -15.27 5.38 -0.27
C VAL A 7 -14.72 4.71 -1.51
N PHE A 8 -14.45 3.41 -1.41
CA PHE A 8 -13.94 2.58 -2.51
C PHE A 8 -15.06 1.69 -3.03
N LYS A 9 -15.42 1.85 -4.29
CA LYS A 9 -16.45 1.06 -4.97
C LYS A 9 -15.80 0.24 -6.08
N PRO A 10 -15.87 -1.10 -6.04
CA PRO A 10 -15.29 -1.92 -7.09
C PRO A 10 -16.01 -1.65 -8.41
N LEU A 11 -15.23 -1.51 -9.47
CA LEU A 11 -15.76 -1.40 -10.83
C LEU A 11 -15.91 -2.81 -11.45
N PRO A 12 -17.00 -3.09 -12.16
CA PRO A 12 -17.13 -4.32 -12.91
C PRO A 12 -15.99 -4.48 -13.92
N GLN A 13 -15.55 -5.72 -14.14
CA GLN A 13 -14.53 -6.00 -15.14
C GLN A 13 -14.99 -5.51 -16.53
N GLY A 14 -14.07 -4.86 -17.25
CA GLY A 14 -14.37 -4.26 -18.56
C GLY A 14 -14.94 -2.83 -18.53
N THR A 15 -15.24 -2.27 -17.36
CA THR A 15 -15.67 -0.87 -17.23
C THR A 15 -14.57 0.11 -17.62
N VAL A 16 -13.33 -0.21 -17.26
CA VAL A 16 -12.13 0.55 -17.58
C VAL A 16 -11.05 -0.39 -18.14
N PRO A 17 -10.13 0.11 -18.97
CA PRO A 17 -9.05 -0.71 -19.49
C PRO A 17 -8.12 -1.17 -18.36
N VAL A 18 -7.73 -2.44 -18.39
CA VAL A 18 -6.71 -3.04 -17.52
C VAL A 18 -5.67 -3.75 -18.37
N TYR A 19 -4.43 -3.73 -17.92
CA TYR A 19 -3.31 -4.35 -18.64
C TYR A 19 -3.15 -5.86 -18.34
N HIS A 20 -3.89 -6.40 -17.38
CA HIS A 20 -3.93 -7.82 -17.06
C HIS A 20 -5.29 -8.19 -16.42
N PRO A 21 -5.83 -9.40 -16.67
CA PRO A 21 -7.15 -9.80 -16.14
C PRO A 21 -7.19 -9.93 -14.60
N ASP A 22 -6.06 -10.07 -13.94
CA ASP A 22 -5.96 -10.12 -12.48
C ASP A 22 -6.02 -8.74 -11.80
N VAL A 23 -5.95 -7.67 -12.58
CA VAL A 23 -6.04 -6.31 -12.05
C VAL A 23 -7.49 -5.98 -11.76
N SER A 24 -7.74 -5.56 -10.54
CA SER A 24 -9.04 -5.02 -10.13
C SER A 24 -8.96 -3.51 -9.94
N VAL A 25 -10.08 -2.83 -10.18
CA VAL A 25 -10.14 -1.36 -10.14
C VAL A 25 -11.28 -0.91 -9.26
N TRP A 26 -11.04 0.12 -8.46
CA TRP A 26 -12.05 0.77 -7.64
C TRP A 26 -12.16 2.24 -8.00
N GLU A 27 -13.39 2.70 -8.14
CA GLU A 27 -13.70 4.12 -8.09
C GLU A 27 -13.57 4.60 -6.65
N VAL A 28 -12.88 5.72 -6.46
CA VAL A 28 -12.68 6.35 -5.16
C VAL A 28 -13.44 7.67 -5.15
N SER A 29 -14.29 7.85 -4.15
CA SER A 29 -15.05 9.07 -3.90
C SER A 29 -14.91 9.55 -2.47
N ASP A 30 -15.18 10.82 -2.21
CA ASP A 30 -15.35 11.35 -0.86
C ASP A 30 -16.71 10.99 -0.25
N LEU A 31 -16.95 11.40 0.99
CA LEU A 31 -18.23 11.16 1.68
C LEU A 31 -19.43 11.86 1.06
N ALA A 32 -19.19 12.92 0.29
CA ALA A 32 -20.23 13.63 -0.47
C ALA A 32 -20.53 12.99 -1.83
N GLY A 33 -19.78 11.95 -2.20
CA GLY A 33 -19.92 11.25 -3.47
C GLY A 33 -19.15 11.92 -4.62
N ARG A 34 -18.30 12.92 -4.35
CA ARG A 34 -17.46 13.54 -5.37
C ARG A 34 -16.36 12.56 -5.75
N HIS A 35 -16.15 12.38 -7.06
CA HIS A 35 -15.10 11.52 -7.60
C HIS A 35 -13.70 12.06 -7.24
N VAL A 36 -12.87 11.23 -6.61
CA VAL A 36 -11.49 11.54 -6.22
C VAL A 36 -10.50 10.96 -7.21
N GLY A 37 -10.73 9.73 -7.67
CA GLY A 37 -9.82 9.06 -8.59
C GLY A 37 -10.13 7.58 -8.78
N LEU A 38 -9.19 6.89 -9.43
CA LEU A 38 -9.23 5.44 -9.60
C LEU A 38 -8.05 4.79 -8.87
N TRP A 39 -8.34 3.68 -8.21
CA TRP A 39 -7.33 2.84 -7.61
C TRP A 39 -7.29 1.46 -8.27
N TYR A 40 -6.14 1.13 -8.87
CA TYR A 40 -5.83 -0.15 -9.48
C TYR A 40 -5.10 -1.04 -8.47
N PHE A 41 -5.49 -2.30 -8.39
CA PHE A 41 -4.80 -3.26 -7.55
C PHE A 41 -4.36 -4.48 -8.36
N ASP A 42 -3.06 -4.67 -8.43
CA ASP A 42 -2.36 -5.75 -9.14
C ASP A 42 -1.60 -6.63 -8.14
N PRO A 43 -2.26 -7.60 -7.48
CA PRO A 43 -1.68 -8.29 -6.33
C PRO A 43 -0.75 -9.46 -6.69
N TYR A 44 -0.84 -10.03 -7.90
CA TYR A 44 -0.25 -11.34 -8.14
C TYR A 44 1.05 -11.29 -8.95
N ALA A 45 1.97 -12.21 -8.59
CA ALA A 45 3.17 -12.51 -9.37
C ALA A 45 2.80 -13.11 -10.73
N ARG A 46 3.57 -12.76 -11.76
CA ARG A 46 3.49 -13.36 -13.08
C ARG A 46 4.78 -13.13 -13.86
N VAL A 47 4.95 -13.88 -14.94
CA VAL A 47 6.11 -13.70 -15.83
C VAL A 47 6.12 -12.28 -16.41
N GLY A 48 7.29 -11.65 -16.37
CA GLY A 48 7.50 -10.27 -16.84
C GLY A 48 7.12 -9.16 -15.85
N LYS A 49 6.54 -9.48 -14.70
CA LYS A 49 6.30 -8.50 -13.64
C LYS A 49 7.55 -8.35 -12.77
N GLN A 50 7.91 -7.11 -12.45
CA GLN A 50 9.01 -6.82 -11.53
C GLN A 50 8.71 -7.39 -10.13
N SER A 51 9.73 -7.89 -9.43
CA SER A 51 9.61 -8.38 -8.05
C SER A 51 9.43 -7.24 -7.05
N GLY A 52 8.99 -7.58 -5.82
CA GLY A 52 8.72 -6.62 -4.75
C GLY A 52 7.29 -6.09 -4.79
N ALA A 53 7.06 -4.99 -4.11
CA ALA A 53 5.81 -4.24 -4.13
C ALA A 53 6.11 -2.78 -4.44
N TRP A 54 5.14 -2.08 -5.04
CA TRP A 54 5.31 -0.66 -5.36
C TRP A 54 3.96 0.01 -5.65
N MET A 55 3.92 1.32 -5.49
CA MET A 55 2.87 2.19 -5.98
C MET A 55 3.29 2.89 -7.27
N ASN A 56 2.36 3.09 -8.20
CA ASN A 56 2.52 4.00 -9.34
C ASN A 56 1.38 5.01 -9.39
N ALA A 57 1.70 6.26 -9.78
CA ALA A 57 0.72 7.21 -10.27
C ALA A 57 0.72 7.17 -11.81
N TYR A 58 -0.40 6.76 -12.40
CA TYR A 58 -0.59 6.81 -13.86
C TYR A 58 -1.09 8.18 -14.31
N ARG A 59 -1.71 8.90 -13.39
CA ARG A 59 -2.15 10.28 -13.58
C ARG A 59 -2.14 10.97 -12.22
N ASP A 60 -1.40 12.06 -12.13
CA ASP A 60 -1.37 12.91 -10.95
C ASP A 60 -2.62 13.80 -10.89
N GLN A 61 -3.02 14.17 -9.68
CA GLN A 61 -4.05 15.17 -9.47
C GLN A 61 -3.49 16.56 -9.77
N GLU A 62 -4.28 17.41 -10.41
CA GLU A 62 -3.93 18.82 -10.61
C GLU A 62 -5.18 19.70 -10.77
N ARG A 63 -4.94 21.04 -10.66
CA ARG A 63 -5.93 22.07 -10.96
C ARG A 63 -5.33 23.25 -11.75
N PHE A 64 -4.21 23.02 -12.41
CA PHE A 64 -3.52 24.10 -13.14
C PHE A 64 -4.32 24.54 -14.38
N ASP A 65 -4.77 23.57 -15.16
CA ASP A 65 -5.48 23.80 -16.43
C ASP A 65 -6.86 23.09 -16.46
N GLY A 66 -7.50 23.05 -15.30
CA GLY A 66 -8.73 22.33 -15.03
C GLY A 66 -8.58 21.31 -13.93
N GLU A 67 -9.69 20.73 -13.48
CA GLU A 67 -9.67 19.69 -12.44
C GLU A 67 -9.34 18.33 -13.07
N VAL A 68 -8.21 17.75 -12.68
CA VAL A 68 -7.77 16.40 -13.08
C VAL A 68 -7.71 15.52 -11.85
N THR A 69 -8.44 14.41 -11.87
CA THR A 69 -8.45 13.41 -10.79
C THR A 69 -7.33 12.40 -10.97
N THR A 70 -6.85 11.81 -9.88
CA THR A 70 -5.71 10.91 -9.89
C THR A 70 -6.06 9.49 -10.35
N ILE A 71 -5.07 8.79 -10.90
CA ILE A 71 -5.12 7.34 -11.15
C ILE A 71 -3.86 6.74 -10.53
N VAL A 72 -4.03 5.92 -9.51
CA VAL A 72 -2.94 5.26 -8.81
C VAL A 72 -3.08 3.75 -8.83
N SER A 73 -1.97 3.04 -8.67
CA SER A 73 -1.97 1.59 -8.50
C SER A 73 -1.11 1.14 -7.34
N ASN A 74 -1.53 0.05 -6.69
CA ASN A 74 -0.67 -0.76 -5.86
C ASN A 74 -0.40 -2.10 -6.54
N ASN A 75 0.87 -2.48 -6.54
CA ASN A 75 1.37 -3.69 -7.16
C ASN A 75 2.06 -4.55 -6.11
N ALA A 76 1.83 -5.86 -6.15
CA ALA A 76 2.46 -6.85 -5.29
C ALA A 76 2.83 -8.11 -6.10
N ASN A 77 3.42 -9.09 -5.45
CA ASN A 77 3.82 -10.33 -6.08
C ASN A 77 3.40 -11.56 -5.26
N PHE A 78 2.13 -11.57 -4.81
CA PHE A 78 1.61 -12.74 -4.09
C PHE A 78 1.48 -13.93 -5.01
N VAL A 79 1.85 -15.09 -4.51
CA VAL A 79 1.74 -16.34 -5.25
C VAL A 79 0.29 -16.84 -5.13
N LYS A 80 -0.38 -17.01 -6.26
CA LYS A 80 -1.72 -17.61 -6.29
C LYS A 80 -1.68 -19.03 -5.74
N GLY A 81 -2.63 -19.35 -4.87
CA GLY A 81 -2.94 -20.73 -4.51
C GLY A 81 -3.51 -21.51 -5.69
N LYS A 82 -3.77 -22.80 -5.49
CA LYS A 82 -4.49 -23.61 -6.48
C LYS A 82 -5.92 -23.08 -6.62
N PRO A 83 -6.56 -23.32 -7.77
CA PRO A 83 -7.97 -22.95 -7.93
C PRO A 83 -8.84 -23.48 -6.79
N GLY A 84 -9.58 -22.58 -6.13
CA GLY A 84 -10.45 -22.92 -4.97
C GLY A 84 -9.75 -22.90 -3.61
N GLU A 85 -8.44 -22.71 -3.55
CA GLU A 85 -7.72 -22.49 -2.30
C GLU A 85 -7.63 -21.00 -1.96
N PRO A 86 -7.70 -20.63 -0.67
CA PRO A 86 -7.53 -19.23 -0.27
C PRO A 86 -6.09 -18.79 -0.50
N LEU A 87 -5.91 -17.54 -0.86
CA LEU A 87 -4.60 -16.91 -0.84
C LEU A 87 -4.26 -16.54 0.61
N LEU A 88 -3.22 -17.11 1.14
CA LEU A 88 -2.67 -16.75 2.45
C LEU A 88 -1.36 -15.98 2.22
N ILE A 89 -1.24 -14.83 2.87
CA ILE A 89 -0.04 -13.98 2.83
C ILE A 89 0.62 -13.96 4.21
N SER A 90 1.91 -13.66 4.24
CA SER A 90 2.64 -13.50 5.49
C SER A 90 2.24 -12.20 6.21
N TRP A 91 2.64 -12.07 7.48
CA TRP A 91 2.47 -10.81 8.20
C TRP A 91 3.23 -9.65 7.53
N ASP A 92 4.43 -9.92 7.05
CA ASP A 92 5.26 -8.93 6.36
C ASP A 92 4.63 -8.50 5.03
N ASP A 93 4.01 -9.42 4.28
CA ASP A 93 3.22 -9.06 3.09
C ASP A 93 2.04 -8.16 3.44
N ALA A 94 1.38 -8.41 4.57
CA ALA A 94 0.28 -7.56 5.03
C ALA A 94 0.77 -6.16 5.44
N VAL A 95 1.92 -6.06 6.12
CA VAL A 95 2.58 -4.77 6.41
C VAL A 95 2.89 -4.03 5.11
N THR A 96 3.49 -4.73 4.14
CA THR A 96 3.81 -4.18 2.82
C THR A 96 2.57 -3.67 2.09
N LEU A 97 1.43 -4.38 2.18
CA LEU A 97 0.17 -3.89 1.60
C LEU A 97 -0.28 -2.58 2.22
N PHE A 98 -0.19 -2.45 3.53
CA PHE A 98 -0.51 -1.19 4.22
C PHE A 98 0.45 -0.08 3.80
N HIS A 99 1.75 -0.37 3.71
CA HIS A 99 2.77 0.55 3.22
C HIS A 99 2.43 1.09 1.83
N GLU A 100 2.29 0.21 0.86
CA GLU A 100 1.99 0.60 -0.54
C GLU A 100 0.65 1.33 -0.66
N PHE A 101 -0.34 0.93 0.14
CA PHE A 101 -1.60 1.64 0.18
C PHE A 101 -1.47 3.05 0.80
N GLY A 102 -0.51 3.26 1.71
CA GLY A 102 -0.17 4.59 2.22
C GLY A 102 0.32 5.52 1.11
N HIS A 103 1.15 5.04 0.19
CA HIS A 103 1.54 5.79 -1.01
C HIS A 103 0.35 6.07 -1.93
N ALA A 104 -0.54 5.08 -2.15
CA ALA A 104 -1.74 5.29 -2.94
C ALA A 104 -2.66 6.35 -2.32
N LEU A 105 -2.84 6.33 -1.00
CA LEU A 105 -3.60 7.36 -0.28
C LEU A 105 -2.96 8.74 -0.41
N HIS A 106 -1.63 8.83 -0.40
CA HIS A 106 -0.93 10.09 -0.64
C HIS A 106 -1.28 10.68 -2.03
N GLY A 107 -1.34 9.82 -3.06
CA GLY A 107 -1.81 10.22 -4.38
C GLY A 107 -3.30 10.60 -4.39
N LEU A 108 -4.16 9.76 -3.80
CA LEU A 108 -5.62 9.97 -3.76
C LEU A 108 -6.04 11.20 -2.95
N ALA A 109 -5.28 11.55 -1.91
CA ALA A 109 -5.54 12.70 -1.06
C ALA A 109 -4.87 14.00 -1.55
N SER A 110 -4.20 13.99 -2.70
CA SER A 110 -3.58 15.18 -3.28
C SER A 110 -4.63 16.21 -3.63
N ASP A 111 -4.33 17.46 -3.29
CA ASP A 111 -5.17 18.62 -3.54
C ASP A 111 -4.30 19.84 -3.88
N VAL A 112 -3.60 19.76 -5.02
CA VAL A 112 -2.59 20.73 -5.45
C VAL A 112 -2.97 21.36 -6.78
N SER A 113 -2.37 22.52 -7.08
CA SER A 113 -2.52 23.17 -8.38
C SER A 113 -1.64 22.54 -9.45
N TYR A 114 -0.40 22.17 -9.09
CA TYR A 114 0.59 21.68 -10.06
C TYR A 114 0.82 20.17 -9.88
N PRO A 115 0.78 19.38 -10.96
CA PRO A 115 0.97 17.93 -10.89
C PRO A 115 2.36 17.53 -10.36
N SER A 116 3.37 18.36 -10.57
CA SER A 116 4.72 18.14 -10.04
C SER A 116 4.82 18.20 -8.51
N LEU A 117 3.76 18.59 -7.83
CA LEU A 117 3.65 18.62 -6.35
C LEU A 117 2.65 17.60 -5.81
N ALA A 118 2.05 16.77 -6.68
CA ALA A 118 1.02 15.83 -6.31
C ALA A 118 1.61 14.52 -5.72
N GLY A 119 0.94 13.97 -4.73
CA GLY A 119 1.20 12.65 -4.19
C GLY A 119 2.67 12.44 -3.82
N THR A 120 3.29 11.44 -4.44
CA THR A 120 4.68 11.04 -4.18
C THR A 120 5.73 11.95 -4.83
N ASN A 121 5.31 13.01 -5.54
CA ASN A 121 6.22 14.05 -6.07
C ASN A 121 6.64 15.03 -4.95
N VAL A 122 7.31 14.52 -3.95
CA VAL A 122 7.78 15.25 -2.75
C VAL A 122 9.26 15.00 -2.50
N ALA A 123 9.85 15.72 -1.56
CA ALA A 123 11.21 15.48 -1.13
C ALA A 123 11.39 14.02 -0.65
N ARG A 124 12.55 13.44 -0.98
CA ARG A 124 12.80 12.00 -0.76
C ARG A 124 12.73 11.57 0.71
N ASP A 125 13.07 12.46 1.62
CA ASP A 125 13.00 12.25 3.07
C ASP A 125 11.58 12.31 3.63
N TYR A 126 10.59 12.73 2.83
CA TYR A 126 9.19 12.79 3.22
C TYR A 126 8.33 11.69 2.58
N VAL A 127 8.73 11.14 1.43
CA VAL A 127 7.89 10.26 0.61
C VAL A 127 7.38 9.02 1.37
N GLU A 128 8.17 8.50 2.31
CA GLU A 128 7.83 7.33 3.12
C GLU A 128 6.99 7.65 4.37
N PHE A 129 6.74 8.93 4.66
CA PHE A 129 5.96 9.29 5.86
C PHE A 129 4.53 8.74 5.83
N PRO A 130 3.74 8.90 4.75
CA PRO A 130 2.37 8.35 4.70
C PRO A 130 2.34 6.82 4.68
N SER A 131 3.28 6.18 3.99
CA SER A 131 3.37 4.72 3.89
C SER A 131 3.73 4.07 5.23
N GLN A 132 4.79 4.53 5.87
CA GLN A 132 5.22 4.03 7.19
C GLN A 132 4.20 4.34 8.28
N LEU A 133 3.53 5.49 8.22
CA LEU A 133 2.45 5.80 9.14
C LEU A 133 1.30 4.79 9.03
N LEU A 134 0.93 4.39 7.82
CA LEU A 134 -0.18 3.47 7.62
C LEU A 134 0.14 2.03 8.10
N GLU A 135 1.39 1.60 8.07
CA GLU A 135 1.82 0.31 8.64
C GLU A 135 1.39 0.14 10.10
N HIS A 136 1.39 1.23 10.88
CA HIS A 136 1.01 1.21 12.29
C HIS A 136 -0.47 0.90 12.54
N TRP A 137 -1.32 0.96 11.51
CA TRP A 137 -2.73 0.60 11.65
C TRP A 137 -2.97 -0.91 11.61
N LEU A 138 -2.13 -1.68 10.90
CA LEU A 138 -2.30 -3.14 10.79
C LEU A 138 -2.36 -3.84 12.16
N PRO A 139 -1.45 -3.59 13.12
CA PRO A 139 -1.47 -4.29 14.41
C PRO A 139 -2.50 -3.76 15.40
N THR A 140 -3.30 -2.74 15.03
CA THR A 140 -4.31 -2.21 15.94
C THR A 140 -5.42 -3.23 16.18
N LYS A 141 -6.01 -3.19 17.38
CA LYS A 141 -7.08 -4.10 17.77
C LYS A 141 -8.26 -4.01 16.81
N GLU A 142 -8.63 -2.80 16.40
CA GLU A 142 -9.77 -2.53 15.52
C GLU A 142 -9.60 -3.18 14.14
N VAL A 143 -8.39 -3.16 13.60
CA VAL A 143 -8.07 -3.79 12.32
C VAL A 143 -8.00 -5.30 12.46
N LEU A 144 -7.33 -5.81 13.50
CA LEU A 144 -7.16 -7.25 13.68
C LEU A 144 -8.48 -7.96 13.97
N GLU A 145 -9.32 -7.43 14.85
CA GLU A 145 -10.63 -8.03 15.14
C GLU A 145 -11.55 -8.07 13.94
N ARG A 146 -11.42 -7.12 13.01
CA ARG A 146 -12.28 -7.01 11.85
C ARG A 146 -11.79 -7.81 10.64
N TYR A 147 -10.47 -7.89 10.43
CA TYR A 147 -9.90 -8.40 9.20
C TYR A 147 -8.95 -9.59 9.38
N ALA A 148 -8.28 -9.72 10.53
CA ALA A 148 -7.43 -10.87 10.81
C ALA A 148 -8.26 -12.02 11.40
N VAL A 149 -9.19 -12.54 10.61
CA VAL A 149 -10.07 -13.63 10.97
C VAL A 149 -9.71 -14.90 10.20
N HIS A 150 -9.87 -16.04 10.85
CA HIS A 150 -9.57 -17.34 10.24
C HIS A 150 -10.53 -17.61 9.07
N TYR A 151 -9.98 -17.88 7.89
CA TYR A 151 -10.71 -17.96 6.63
C TYR A 151 -11.82 -19.02 6.58
N GLN A 152 -11.76 -20.09 7.42
CA GLN A 152 -12.76 -21.11 7.51
C GLN A 152 -13.73 -20.90 8.67
N THR A 153 -13.22 -20.53 9.86
CA THR A 153 -14.03 -20.44 11.08
C THR A 153 -14.57 -19.05 11.35
N GLY A 154 -13.96 -18.00 10.77
CA GLY A 154 -14.30 -16.61 11.06
C GLY A 154 -13.83 -16.13 12.44
N GLU A 155 -13.11 -16.96 13.21
CA GLU A 155 -12.58 -16.58 14.50
C GLU A 155 -11.46 -15.54 14.36
N PRO A 156 -11.41 -14.52 15.23
CA PRO A 156 -10.35 -13.53 15.21
C PRO A 156 -9.00 -14.15 15.59
N ILE A 157 -7.91 -13.51 15.14
CA ILE A 157 -6.55 -13.95 15.47
C ILE A 157 -6.37 -14.02 17.00
N PRO A 158 -5.81 -15.11 17.54
CA PRO A 158 -5.59 -15.24 18.99
C PRO A 158 -4.63 -14.16 19.51
N ALA A 159 -4.97 -13.51 20.61
CA ALA A 159 -4.15 -12.48 21.24
C ALA A 159 -2.71 -12.96 21.57
N ALA A 160 -2.55 -14.24 21.92
CA ALA A 160 -1.25 -14.85 22.16
C ALA A 160 -0.37 -14.89 20.89
N LEU A 161 -0.99 -15.02 19.70
CA LEU A 161 -0.28 -15.00 18.43
C LEU A 161 0.13 -13.55 18.07
N VAL A 162 -0.76 -12.58 18.26
CA VAL A 162 -0.44 -11.15 18.09
C VAL A 162 0.76 -10.77 18.96
N ALA A 163 0.75 -11.15 20.25
CA ALA A 163 1.85 -10.89 21.15
C ALA A 163 3.18 -11.55 20.73
N LYS A 164 3.14 -12.70 20.04
CA LYS A 164 4.34 -13.32 19.45
C LYS A 164 4.87 -12.52 18.26
N VAL A 165 4.00 -12.06 17.38
CA VAL A 165 4.36 -11.20 16.23
C VAL A 165 5.01 -9.91 16.73
N GLU A 166 4.42 -9.24 17.73
CA GLU A 166 4.98 -8.03 18.31
C GLU A 166 6.38 -8.25 18.92
N ARG A 167 6.59 -9.35 19.63
CA ARG A 167 7.93 -9.69 20.15
C ARG A 167 8.93 -10.02 19.05
N ALA A 168 8.51 -10.61 17.95
CA ALA A 168 9.38 -10.95 16.84
C ALA A 168 9.97 -9.71 16.15
N LYS A 169 9.26 -8.58 16.14
CA LYS A 169 9.74 -7.30 15.55
C LYS A 169 11.06 -6.81 16.14
N THR A 170 11.32 -7.08 17.41
CA THR A 170 12.53 -6.62 18.09
C THR A 170 13.65 -7.67 18.12
N PHE A 171 13.38 -8.86 17.58
CA PHE A 171 14.40 -9.92 17.53
C PHE A 171 15.54 -9.52 16.58
N ASN A 172 16.77 -9.59 17.07
CA ASN A 172 17.97 -9.18 16.34
C ASN A 172 17.96 -7.74 15.79
N GLN A 173 17.15 -6.85 16.34
CA GLN A 173 17.04 -5.47 15.88
C GLN A 173 18.39 -4.74 15.88
N GLY A 174 19.25 -5.00 16.86
CA GLY A 174 20.60 -4.42 16.90
C GLY A 174 21.46 -4.82 15.68
N PHE A 175 21.39 -6.09 15.26
CA PHE A 175 22.10 -6.55 14.06
C PHE A 175 21.55 -5.87 12.80
N ALA A 176 20.23 -5.87 12.61
CA ALA A 176 19.59 -5.23 11.47
C ALA A 176 19.91 -3.73 11.38
N THR A 177 19.93 -3.05 12.52
CA THR A 177 20.31 -1.63 12.59
C THR A 177 21.75 -1.39 12.19
N VAL A 178 22.69 -2.22 12.66
CA VAL A 178 24.12 -2.11 12.29
C VAL A 178 24.32 -2.40 10.80
N GLU A 179 23.65 -3.42 10.27
CA GLU A 179 23.69 -3.76 8.83
C GLU A 179 23.24 -2.56 7.97
N TYR A 180 22.09 -1.99 8.28
CA TYR A 180 21.56 -0.80 7.59
C TYR A 180 22.51 0.41 7.72
N LEU A 181 22.98 0.73 8.92
CA LEU A 181 23.88 1.86 9.16
C LEU A 181 25.25 1.67 8.48
N SER A 182 25.72 0.44 8.34
CA SER A 182 26.98 0.16 7.64
C SER A 182 26.88 0.56 6.16
N GLY A 183 25.77 0.26 5.50
CA GLY A 183 25.48 0.72 4.13
C GLY A 183 25.48 2.23 4.04
N ALA A 184 24.74 2.91 4.91
CA ALA A 184 24.66 4.37 4.94
C ALA A 184 26.04 5.05 5.20
N LEU A 185 26.84 4.50 6.09
CA LEU A 185 28.18 5.02 6.39
C LEU A 185 29.15 4.83 5.23
N ILE A 186 29.05 3.73 4.47
CA ILE A 186 29.86 3.50 3.27
C ILE A 186 29.44 4.49 2.18
N ASP A 187 28.13 4.62 1.95
CA ASP A 187 27.59 5.57 0.97
C ASP A 187 28.08 7.01 1.26
N MET A 188 27.93 7.47 2.49
CA MET A 188 28.43 8.79 2.91
C MET A 188 29.92 8.96 2.68
N LYS A 189 30.74 7.95 2.97
CA LYS A 189 32.19 8.03 2.71
C LYS A 189 32.52 8.13 1.24
N LEU A 190 31.79 7.45 0.36
CA LEU A 190 31.99 7.50 -1.08
C LEU A 190 31.59 8.84 -1.70
N HIS A 191 30.59 9.53 -1.10
CA HIS A 191 30.06 10.78 -1.62
C HIS A 191 30.63 12.04 -0.94
N LEU A 192 31.41 11.90 0.13
CA LEU A 192 32.12 13.01 0.79
C LEU A 192 33.59 13.16 0.34
N ALA A 193 34.06 12.30 -0.57
CA ALA A 193 35.45 12.30 -1.06
C ALA A 193 35.63 13.24 -2.24
#